data_c41a35753a193d403a4273463261bb7d
#
_entry.id   c41a35753a193d403a4273463261bb7d
#
_cell.length_a   1.000
_cell.length_b   1.000
_cell.length_c   1.000
_cell.angle_alpha   90.00
_cell.angle_beta   90.00
_cell.angle_gamma   90.00
#
_symmetry.space_group_name_H-M   'P 1'
#
loop_
_entity.id
_entity.type
_entity.pdbx_description
1 polymer ?
#
loop_
_entity_poly.entity_id
_entity_poly.type
_entity_poly.pdbx_seq_one_letter_code
_entity_poly.pdbx_strand_id
1 'polypeptide(L)'
;KYSIDTLKRALQSGAKWIILCDTNGGTLPYELPEIINEVKKTIPKEKLGVHFHNDTDNATYNSLEAARLGVKQIQGTFNGLGERCGNSNLVNVASNLVLKMGFECKIKKNIKKITSVSRMIDETLNRQSLTNMPFVGNAAFAHKGGLHISAVEKDPRSYEHIDPSSVGNERVLVVSNQSGKTNVINKLKKYKIKIKSNERSILEFLELIKKQEFLGYAYDGAEASFELLARRKFS
;
A
#
# COMPACT_ATOMS: atom_id res chain seq x y z
N LYS A 1 -13.21 -35.41 4.72
CA LYS A 1 -13.43 -36.43 3.69
C LYS A 1 -14.27 -35.87 2.53
N TYR A 2 -15.53 -35.44 2.78
CA TYR A 2 -16.42 -34.94 1.73
C TYR A 2 -15.79 -33.85 0.82
N SER A 3 -15.17 -32.81 1.41
CA SER A 3 -14.56 -31.72 0.66
C SER A 3 -13.48 -32.21 -0.30
N ILE A 4 -12.58 -33.10 0.16
CA ILE A 4 -11.50 -33.64 -0.67
C ILE A 4 -12.09 -34.51 -1.81
N ASP A 5 -13.12 -35.32 -1.53
CA ASP A 5 -13.78 -36.14 -2.56
C ASP A 5 -14.45 -35.25 -3.63
N THR A 6 -15.02 -34.12 -3.25
CA THR A 6 -15.61 -33.15 -4.18
C THR A 6 -14.55 -32.52 -5.07
N LEU A 7 -13.41 -32.07 -4.52
CA LEU A 7 -12.30 -31.49 -5.28
C LEU A 7 -11.73 -32.53 -6.26
N LYS A 8 -11.55 -33.77 -5.82
CA LYS A 8 -11.07 -34.87 -6.66
C LYS A 8 -12.01 -35.13 -7.84
N ARG A 9 -13.33 -35.21 -7.60
CA ARG A 9 -14.31 -35.41 -8.67
C ARG A 9 -14.31 -34.25 -9.67
N ALA A 10 -14.24 -33.00 -9.21
CA ALA A 10 -14.12 -31.85 -10.10
C ALA A 10 -12.89 -31.94 -11.00
N LEU A 11 -11.72 -32.29 -10.45
CA LEU A 11 -10.50 -32.48 -11.21
C LEU A 11 -10.64 -33.62 -12.24
N GLN A 12 -11.22 -34.76 -11.85
CA GLN A 12 -11.46 -35.91 -12.72
C GLN A 12 -12.44 -35.60 -13.86
N SER A 13 -13.40 -34.70 -13.61
CA SER A 13 -14.36 -34.21 -14.62
C SER A 13 -13.77 -33.16 -15.55
N GLY A 14 -12.46 -32.89 -15.48
CA GLY A 14 -11.77 -32.00 -16.43
C GLY A 14 -11.57 -30.57 -15.97
N ALA A 15 -11.82 -30.24 -14.70
CA ALA A 15 -11.54 -28.89 -14.20
C ALA A 15 -10.05 -28.53 -14.41
N LYS A 16 -9.78 -27.39 -15.01
CA LYS A 16 -8.42 -26.90 -15.25
C LYS A 16 -7.76 -26.42 -13.96
N TRP A 17 -8.55 -25.77 -13.11
CA TRP A 17 -8.16 -25.25 -11.81
C TRP A 17 -9.11 -25.69 -10.72
N ILE A 18 -8.58 -25.98 -9.55
CA ILE A 18 -9.32 -26.20 -8.32
C ILE A 18 -9.02 -25.01 -7.40
N ILE A 19 -10.06 -24.23 -7.12
CA ILE A 19 -9.94 -23.01 -6.30
C ILE A 19 -10.51 -23.29 -4.92
N LEU A 20 -9.69 -23.13 -3.89
CA LEU A 20 -10.14 -23.14 -2.50
C LEU A 20 -10.70 -21.76 -2.15
N CYS A 21 -11.98 -21.72 -1.82
CA CYS A 21 -12.69 -20.49 -1.50
C CYS A 21 -12.93 -20.39 0.01
N ASP A 22 -12.32 -19.39 0.65
CA ASP A 22 -12.67 -18.98 2.01
C ASP A 22 -13.84 -17.99 1.93
N THR A 23 -15.05 -18.54 1.75
CA THR A 23 -16.25 -17.75 1.45
C THR A 23 -16.69 -16.85 2.61
N ASN A 24 -16.47 -17.26 3.85
CA ASN A 24 -16.80 -16.47 5.03
C ASN A 24 -15.64 -15.57 5.52
N GLY A 25 -14.47 -15.68 4.91
CA GLY A 25 -13.29 -14.88 5.27
C GLY A 25 -12.74 -15.15 6.66
N GLY A 26 -13.05 -16.32 7.22
CA GLY A 26 -12.74 -16.67 8.61
C GLY A 26 -11.42 -17.43 8.81
N THR A 27 -10.78 -17.91 7.76
CA THR A 27 -9.54 -18.71 7.86
C THR A 27 -8.40 -17.87 8.44
N LEU A 28 -7.87 -18.33 9.57
CA LEU A 28 -6.71 -17.68 10.19
C LEU A 28 -5.39 -18.16 9.58
N PRO A 29 -4.35 -17.33 9.58
CA PRO A 29 -3.07 -17.65 8.92
C PRO A 29 -2.41 -18.97 9.36
N TYR A 30 -2.52 -19.31 10.61
CA TYR A 30 -1.92 -20.54 11.16
C TYR A 30 -2.64 -21.83 10.74
N GLU A 31 -3.91 -21.74 10.30
CA GLU A 31 -4.71 -22.88 9.82
C GLU A 31 -4.39 -23.24 8.36
N LEU A 32 -3.98 -22.23 7.58
CA LEU A 32 -3.81 -22.37 6.14
C LEU A 32 -2.77 -23.43 5.72
N PRO A 33 -1.60 -23.56 6.38
CA PRO A 33 -0.61 -24.58 6.02
C PRO A 33 -1.18 -26.01 6.12
N GLU A 34 -1.94 -26.31 7.15
CA GLU A 34 -2.56 -27.63 7.31
C GLU A 34 -3.57 -27.88 6.18
N ILE A 35 -4.47 -26.93 5.91
CA ILE A 35 -5.47 -27.02 4.84
C ILE A 35 -4.81 -27.24 3.48
N ILE A 36 -3.84 -26.42 3.11
CA ILE A 36 -3.16 -26.50 1.81
C ILE A 36 -2.39 -27.81 1.68
N ASN A 37 -1.68 -28.23 2.72
CA ASN A 37 -0.91 -29.48 2.68
C ASN A 37 -1.81 -30.71 2.58
N GLU A 38 -2.97 -30.72 3.25
CA GLU A 38 -3.94 -31.80 3.13
C GLU A 38 -4.50 -31.88 1.70
N VAL A 39 -4.90 -30.76 1.12
CA VAL A 39 -5.41 -30.70 -0.26
C VAL A 39 -4.36 -31.15 -1.27
N LYS A 40 -3.10 -30.77 -1.09
CA LYS A 40 -1.99 -31.13 -1.98
C LYS A 40 -1.70 -32.64 -2.05
N LYS A 41 -2.16 -33.43 -1.08
CA LYS A 41 -2.07 -34.89 -1.15
C LYS A 41 -2.92 -35.48 -2.30
N THR A 42 -3.94 -34.75 -2.73
CA THR A 42 -4.90 -35.20 -3.74
C THR A 42 -4.92 -34.33 -5.00
N ILE A 43 -4.71 -33.05 -4.88
CA ILE A 43 -4.76 -32.06 -5.97
C ILE A 43 -3.33 -31.60 -6.28
N PRO A 44 -2.86 -31.74 -7.54
CA PRO A 44 -1.56 -31.20 -7.94
C PRO A 44 -1.47 -29.69 -7.71
N LYS A 45 -0.39 -29.23 -7.09
CA LYS A 45 -0.19 -27.80 -6.78
C LYS A 45 -0.24 -26.91 -8.02
N GLU A 46 0.08 -27.45 -9.19
CA GLU A 46 0.03 -26.76 -10.49
C GLU A 46 -1.39 -26.42 -10.95
N LYS A 47 -2.37 -27.09 -10.36
CA LYS A 47 -3.82 -26.88 -10.63
C LYS A 47 -4.54 -26.27 -9.45
N LEU A 48 -3.83 -25.87 -8.39
CA LEU A 48 -4.42 -25.33 -7.18
C LEU A 48 -4.40 -23.81 -7.18
N GLY A 49 -5.55 -23.23 -6.86
CA GLY A 49 -5.72 -21.80 -6.64
C GLY A 49 -6.44 -21.51 -5.31
N VAL A 50 -6.47 -20.25 -4.94
CA VAL A 50 -7.14 -19.75 -3.73
C VAL A 50 -7.93 -18.48 -4.01
N HIS A 51 -9.02 -18.30 -3.22
CA HIS A 51 -9.84 -17.12 -3.20
C HIS A 51 -10.24 -16.81 -1.76
N PHE A 52 -9.78 -15.68 -1.22
CA PHE A 52 -10.04 -15.29 0.17
C PHE A 52 -10.90 -14.04 0.25
N HIS A 53 -11.96 -14.10 1.07
CA HIS A 53 -12.63 -12.89 1.58
C HIS A 53 -11.87 -12.31 2.77
N ASN A 54 -12.11 -11.02 3.08
CA ASN A 54 -11.27 -10.25 4.01
C ASN A 54 -11.93 -9.95 5.36
N ASP A 55 -12.88 -10.78 5.79
CA ASP A 55 -13.70 -10.51 6.98
C ASP A 55 -12.90 -10.50 8.30
N THR A 56 -11.78 -11.22 8.35
CA THR A 56 -10.81 -11.20 9.47
C THR A 56 -9.55 -10.38 9.18
N ASP A 57 -9.56 -9.59 8.10
CA ASP A 57 -8.40 -8.79 7.61
C ASP A 57 -7.16 -9.62 7.26
N ASN A 58 -7.29 -10.93 7.01
CA ASN A 58 -6.20 -11.84 6.71
C ASN A 58 -6.09 -12.25 5.23
N ALA A 59 -7.02 -11.82 4.36
CA ALA A 59 -7.07 -12.30 2.97
C ALA A 59 -5.77 -12.07 2.20
N THR A 60 -5.13 -10.90 2.38
CA THR A 60 -3.85 -10.61 1.73
C THR A 60 -2.74 -11.54 2.24
N TYR A 61 -2.61 -11.70 3.56
CA TYR A 61 -1.59 -12.58 4.12
C TYR A 61 -1.82 -14.03 3.71
N ASN A 62 -3.06 -14.54 3.81
CA ASN A 62 -3.42 -15.89 3.40
C ASN A 62 -3.09 -16.14 1.92
N SER A 63 -3.28 -15.15 1.05
CA SER A 63 -2.90 -15.24 -0.37
C SER A 63 -1.39 -15.37 -0.56
N LEU A 64 -0.60 -14.61 0.18
CA LEU A 64 0.86 -14.66 0.13
C LEU A 64 1.38 -16.00 0.69
N GLU A 65 0.80 -16.46 1.78
CA GLU A 65 1.16 -17.74 2.40
C GLU A 65 0.79 -18.92 1.47
N ALA A 66 -0.37 -18.88 0.82
CA ALA A 66 -0.74 -19.88 -0.18
C ALA A 66 0.27 -19.94 -1.34
N ALA A 67 0.75 -18.78 -1.83
CA ALA A 67 1.80 -18.73 -2.83
C ALA A 67 3.11 -19.37 -2.32
N ARG A 68 3.51 -19.05 -1.08
CA ARG A 68 4.68 -19.63 -0.42
C ARG A 68 4.56 -21.16 -0.31
N LEU A 69 3.37 -21.66 -0.03
CA LEU A 69 3.06 -23.10 0.03
C LEU A 69 2.96 -23.76 -1.36
N GLY A 70 3.14 -23.00 -2.45
CA GLY A 70 3.26 -23.50 -3.80
C GLY A 70 1.97 -23.45 -4.63
N VAL A 71 0.90 -22.84 -4.13
CA VAL A 71 -0.32 -22.55 -4.90
C VAL A 71 0.01 -21.65 -6.10
N LYS A 72 -0.58 -21.92 -7.27
CA LYS A 72 -0.22 -21.29 -8.54
C LYS A 72 -1.18 -20.21 -9.02
N GLN A 73 -2.37 -20.15 -8.45
CA GLN A 73 -3.35 -19.12 -8.79
C GLN A 73 -3.89 -18.45 -7.53
N ILE A 74 -3.87 -17.12 -7.53
CA ILE A 74 -4.52 -16.30 -6.50
C ILE A 74 -5.61 -15.48 -7.18
N GLN A 75 -6.80 -15.56 -6.65
CA GLN A 75 -7.91 -14.72 -7.03
C GLN A 75 -8.12 -13.64 -5.97
N GLY A 76 -8.45 -12.45 -6.42
CA GLY A 76 -8.73 -11.29 -5.58
C GLY A 76 -9.20 -10.13 -6.44
N THR A 77 -9.28 -8.94 -5.87
CA THR A 77 -9.75 -7.75 -6.55
C THR A 77 -8.79 -6.58 -6.33
N PHE A 78 -8.69 -5.69 -7.30
CA PHE A 78 -7.99 -4.43 -7.09
C PHE A 78 -8.70 -3.63 -5.99
N ASN A 79 -7.90 -2.97 -5.15
CA ASN A 79 -8.35 -2.19 -3.99
C ASN A 79 -9.17 -3.00 -2.95
N GLY A 80 -9.14 -4.34 -3.03
CA GLY A 80 -9.87 -5.20 -2.10
C GLY A 80 -11.39 -5.15 -2.26
N LEU A 81 -11.89 -4.74 -3.42
CA LEU A 81 -13.32 -4.63 -3.68
C LEU A 81 -14.03 -5.99 -3.50
N GLY A 82 -15.28 -5.97 -3.08
CA GLY A 82 -16.10 -7.17 -2.93
C GLY A 82 -17.17 -7.02 -1.85
N GLU A 83 -17.90 -8.11 -1.62
CA GLU A 83 -18.93 -8.16 -0.60
C GLU A 83 -18.36 -8.02 0.81
N ARG A 84 -19.15 -7.49 1.72
CA ARG A 84 -18.84 -7.29 3.14
C ARG A 84 -17.53 -6.51 3.32
N CYS A 85 -16.46 -7.15 3.81
CA CYS A 85 -15.14 -6.56 4.01
C CYS A 85 -14.23 -6.66 2.75
N GLY A 86 -14.77 -7.16 1.64
CA GLY A 86 -14.06 -7.30 0.37
C GLY A 86 -13.30 -8.61 0.22
N ASN A 87 -12.44 -8.64 -0.78
CA ASN A 87 -11.59 -9.78 -1.14
C ASN A 87 -10.11 -9.48 -0.88
N SER A 88 -9.28 -10.47 -1.09
CA SER A 88 -7.82 -10.28 -1.12
C SER A 88 -7.44 -9.12 -2.05
N ASN A 89 -6.75 -8.11 -1.50
CA ASN A 89 -6.38 -6.92 -2.26
C ASN A 89 -5.19 -7.21 -3.21
N LEU A 90 -5.47 -7.32 -4.51
CA LEU A 90 -4.45 -7.62 -5.51
C LEU A 90 -3.35 -6.56 -5.62
N VAL A 91 -3.60 -5.32 -5.22
CA VAL A 91 -2.56 -4.28 -5.12
C VAL A 91 -1.48 -4.72 -4.12
N ASN A 92 -1.92 -5.13 -2.93
CA ASN A 92 -1.01 -5.55 -1.86
C ASN A 92 -0.39 -6.92 -2.18
N VAL A 93 -1.18 -7.88 -2.67
CA VAL A 93 -0.69 -9.22 -3.05
C VAL A 93 0.38 -9.12 -4.13
N ALA A 94 0.10 -8.43 -5.24
CA ALA A 94 1.03 -8.32 -6.35
C ALA A 94 2.33 -7.60 -5.95
N SER A 95 2.22 -6.50 -5.21
CA SER A 95 3.38 -5.75 -4.73
C SER A 95 4.27 -6.59 -3.83
N ASN A 96 3.69 -7.34 -2.88
CA ASN A 96 4.45 -8.23 -2.01
C ASN A 96 5.09 -9.39 -2.77
N LEU A 97 4.34 -10.08 -3.63
CA LEU A 97 4.88 -11.21 -4.42
C LEU A 97 6.09 -10.77 -5.25
N VAL A 98 5.99 -9.62 -5.94
CA VAL A 98 7.05 -9.14 -6.83
C VAL A 98 8.21 -8.52 -6.08
N LEU A 99 7.93 -7.59 -5.16
CA LEU A 99 8.96 -6.70 -4.60
C LEU A 99 9.58 -7.24 -3.29
N LYS A 100 8.83 -8.08 -2.55
CA LYS A 100 9.30 -8.61 -1.26
C LYS A 100 9.66 -10.09 -1.32
N MET A 101 8.90 -10.88 -2.09
CA MET A 101 9.05 -12.33 -2.14
C MET A 101 9.79 -12.80 -3.41
N GLY A 102 10.03 -11.92 -4.39
CA GLY A 102 10.79 -12.24 -5.61
C GLY A 102 10.09 -13.19 -6.58
N PHE A 103 8.76 -13.32 -6.50
CA PHE A 103 8.02 -14.18 -7.41
C PHE A 103 8.00 -13.63 -8.84
N GLU A 104 8.21 -14.52 -9.79
CA GLU A 104 8.04 -14.20 -11.21
C GLU A 104 6.56 -14.33 -11.59
N CYS A 105 5.92 -13.21 -11.87
CA CYS A 105 4.53 -13.15 -12.33
C CYS A 105 4.36 -12.08 -13.41
N LYS A 106 3.32 -12.22 -14.23
CA LYS A 106 3.11 -11.35 -15.40
C LYS A 106 3.03 -9.86 -15.06
N ILE A 107 2.53 -9.52 -13.87
CA ILE A 107 2.38 -8.13 -13.43
C ILE A 107 3.72 -7.45 -13.17
N LYS A 108 4.81 -8.18 -12.96
CA LYS A 108 6.16 -7.65 -12.65
C LYS A 108 6.58 -6.57 -13.64
N LYS A 109 6.32 -6.78 -14.94
CA LYS A 109 6.67 -5.82 -16.00
C LYS A 109 5.94 -4.49 -15.89
N ASN A 110 4.79 -4.47 -15.22
CA ASN A 110 3.90 -3.32 -15.09
C ASN A 110 3.68 -2.87 -13.64
N ILE A 111 4.45 -3.39 -12.69
CA ILE A 111 4.25 -3.10 -11.26
C ILE A 111 4.30 -1.60 -10.96
N LYS A 112 5.10 -0.83 -11.69
CA LYS A 112 5.15 0.64 -11.60
C LYS A 112 3.83 1.36 -11.95
N LYS A 113 2.90 0.68 -12.58
CA LYS A 113 1.59 1.24 -12.92
C LYS A 113 0.52 0.95 -11.85
N ILE A 114 0.87 0.22 -10.79
CA ILE A 114 -0.13 -0.28 -9.84
C ILE A 114 -0.84 0.86 -9.10
N THR A 115 -0.12 1.94 -8.77
CA THR A 115 -0.70 3.14 -8.15
C THR A 115 -1.70 3.84 -9.08
N SER A 116 -1.33 4.06 -10.34
CA SER A 116 -2.24 4.72 -11.30
C SER A 116 -3.48 3.86 -11.60
N VAL A 117 -3.33 2.55 -11.70
CA VAL A 117 -4.47 1.62 -11.89
C VAL A 117 -5.38 1.62 -10.66
N SER A 118 -4.82 1.58 -9.45
CA SER A 118 -5.60 1.65 -8.21
C SER A 118 -6.46 2.92 -8.16
N ARG A 119 -5.86 4.08 -8.46
CA ARG A 119 -6.56 5.38 -8.48
C ARG A 119 -7.63 5.43 -9.59
N MET A 120 -7.30 4.98 -10.79
CA MET A 120 -8.25 4.92 -11.91
C MET A 120 -9.51 4.10 -11.57
N ILE A 121 -9.35 2.98 -10.87
CA ILE A 121 -10.48 2.15 -10.43
C ILE A 121 -11.37 2.91 -9.44
N ASP A 122 -10.78 3.56 -8.43
CA ASP A 122 -11.55 4.35 -7.47
C ASP A 122 -12.27 5.52 -8.14
N GLU A 123 -11.61 6.23 -9.06
CA GLU A 123 -12.21 7.32 -9.86
C GLU A 123 -13.38 6.79 -10.71
N THR A 124 -13.19 5.66 -11.41
CA THR A 124 -14.25 5.04 -12.23
C THR A 124 -15.48 4.66 -11.39
N LEU A 125 -15.26 4.26 -10.15
CA LEU A 125 -16.32 3.91 -9.21
C LEU A 125 -16.85 5.12 -8.43
N ASN A 126 -16.39 6.32 -8.73
CA ASN A 126 -16.68 7.54 -7.98
C ASN A 126 -16.46 7.39 -6.45
N ARG A 127 -15.34 6.76 -6.09
CA ARG A 127 -14.92 6.52 -4.70
C ARG A 127 -13.68 7.33 -4.38
N GLN A 128 -13.60 7.82 -3.15
CA GLN A 128 -12.37 8.41 -2.65
C GLN A 128 -11.35 7.29 -2.35
N SER A 129 -10.15 7.43 -2.92
CA SER A 129 -9.06 6.51 -2.64
C SER A 129 -8.64 6.59 -1.16
N LEU A 130 -8.37 5.43 -0.55
CA LEU A 130 -7.88 5.36 0.82
C LEU A 130 -6.45 5.90 0.89
N THR A 131 -6.28 6.99 1.63
CA THR A 131 -4.98 7.67 1.75
C THR A 131 -3.90 6.79 2.39
N ASN A 132 -4.27 5.90 3.29
CA ASN A 132 -3.39 4.98 4.03
C ASN A 132 -3.29 3.58 3.40
N MET A 133 -3.81 3.38 2.17
CA MET A 133 -3.69 2.07 1.50
C MET A 133 -2.21 1.72 1.29
N PRO A 134 -1.75 0.54 1.71
CA PRO A 134 -0.37 0.13 1.51
C PRO A 134 0.06 0.22 0.05
N PHE A 135 1.30 0.63 -0.20
CA PHE A 135 1.94 0.82 -1.50
C PHE A 135 1.41 1.99 -2.34
N VAL A 136 0.10 2.24 -2.42
CA VAL A 136 -0.51 3.14 -3.41
C VAL A 136 -1.19 4.37 -2.83
N GLY A 137 -1.50 4.36 -1.54
CA GLY A 137 -2.12 5.49 -0.86
C GLY A 137 -1.19 6.71 -0.82
N ASN A 138 -1.76 7.91 -0.80
CA ASN A 138 -0.98 9.15 -0.74
C ASN A 138 -0.15 9.28 0.54
N ALA A 139 -0.58 8.63 1.63
CA ALA A 139 0.14 8.61 2.90
C ALA A 139 1.10 7.41 3.04
N ALA A 140 1.11 6.45 2.09
CA ALA A 140 1.90 5.22 2.21
C ALA A 140 3.41 5.47 2.36
N PHE A 141 3.91 6.58 1.81
CA PHE A 141 5.30 7.04 1.89
C PHE A 141 5.39 8.49 2.34
N ALA A 142 4.47 8.90 3.23
CA ALA A 142 4.45 10.23 3.79
C ALA A 142 5.16 10.24 5.15
N HIS A 143 6.13 11.15 5.30
CA HIS A 143 6.91 11.33 6.53
C HIS A 143 6.61 12.69 7.14
N LYS A 144 6.13 12.71 8.39
CA LYS A 144 5.71 13.91 9.11
C LYS A 144 6.72 14.35 10.19
N GLY A 145 7.28 13.39 10.91
CA GLY A 145 8.20 13.67 12.02
C GLY A 145 9.58 14.12 11.53
N GLY A 146 10.14 15.19 12.13
CA GLY A 146 11.44 15.73 11.74
C GLY A 146 12.59 14.71 11.82
N LEU A 147 12.58 13.82 12.81
CA LEU A 147 13.56 12.74 12.94
C LEU A 147 13.45 11.73 11.80
N HIS A 148 12.22 11.34 11.43
CA HIS A 148 11.95 10.42 10.33
C HIS A 148 12.44 10.99 8.99
N ILE A 149 12.16 12.26 8.74
CA ILE A 149 12.59 12.94 7.51
C ILE A 149 14.10 13.01 7.43
N SER A 150 14.78 13.41 8.52
CA SER A 150 16.24 13.44 8.57
C SER A 150 16.88 12.07 8.34
N ALA A 151 16.27 11.01 8.85
CA ALA A 151 16.74 9.64 8.65
C ALA A 151 16.54 9.17 7.20
N VAL A 152 15.36 9.42 6.63
CA VAL A 152 15.05 9.09 5.21
C VAL A 152 15.96 9.84 4.24
N GLU A 153 16.32 11.09 4.53
CA GLU A 153 17.27 11.85 3.71
C GLU A 153 18.67 11.26 3.71
N LYS A 154 19.10 10.67 4.83
CA LYS A 154 20.39 9.98 4.95
C LYS A 154 20.37 8.58 4.33
N ASP A 155 19.37 7.80 4.66
CA ASP A 155 19.14 6.47 4.09
C ASP A 155 17.62 6.17 4.06
N PRO A 156 17.00 6.21 2.87
CA PRO A 156 15.56 5.91 2.73
C PRO A 156 15.15 4.57 3.35
N ARG A 157 16.02 3.55 3.31
CA ARG A 157 15.75 2.22 3.85
C ARG A 157 15.49 2.19 5.36
N SER A 158 15.82 3.28 6.07
CA SER A 158 15.56 3.39 7.51
C SER A 158 14.06 3.43 7.85
N TYR A 159 13.21 3.95 6.94
CA TYR A 159 11.76 4.09 7.13
C TYR A 159 10.92 3.66 5.94
N GLU A 160 11.52 3.37 4.80
CA GLU A 160 10.82 2.92 3.60
C GLU A 160 11.18 1.47 3.29
N HIS A 161 10.20 0.62 3.27
CA HIS A 161 10.39 -0.81 3.02
C HIS A 161 10.64 -1.15 1.53
N ILE A 162 10.38 -0.21 0.63
CA ILE A 162 10.69 -0.21 -0.81
C ILE A 162 10.91 1.23 -1.28
N ASP A 163 11.50 1.40 -2.47
CA ASP A 163 11.46 2.68 -3.18
C ASP A 163 10.03 2.94 -3.68
N PRO A 164 9.37 4.07 -3.31
CA PRO A 164 8.03 4.41 -3.77
C PRO A 164 7.85 4.36 -5.29
N SER A 165 8.87 4.76 -6.05
CA SER A 165 8.85 4.76 -7.51
C SER A 165 8.69 3.37 -8.12
N SER A 166 9.01 2.31 -7.38
CA SER A 166 8.86 0.93 -7.82
C SER A 166 7.39 0.53 -8.01
N VAL A 167 6.47 1.20 -7.34
CA VAL A 167 5.02 1.03 -7.47
C VAL A 167 4.33 2.22 -8.15
N GLY A 168 5.10 3.19 -8.66
CA GLY A 168 4.59 4.42 -9.26
C GLY A 168 3.97 5.40 -8.26
N ASN A 169 4.39 5.31 -7.00
CA ASN A 169 4.08 6.28 -5.95
C ASN A 169 5.29 7.20 -5.72
N GLU A 170 5.15 8.17 -4.84
CA GLU A 170 6.20 9.13 -4.50
C GLU A 170 6.33 9.35 -2.99
N ARG A 171 7.51 9.77 -2.56
CA ARG A 171 7.76 10.19 -1.19
C ARG A 171 7.17 11.57 -0.95
N VAL A 172 6.45 11.71 0.16
CA VAL A 172 5.86 12.97 0.59
C VAL A 172 6.46 13.41 1.92
N LEU A 173 7.07 14.57 1.94
CA LEU A 173 7.56 15.19 3.17
C LEU A 173 6.50 16.18 3.66
N VAL A 174 5.80 15.80 4.71
CA VAL A 174 4.70 16.60 5.28
C VAL A 174 5.26 17.68 6.20
N VAL A 175 4.80 18.91 6.04
CA VAL A 175 5.09 20.00 6.99
C VAL A 175 3.93 20.14 7.96
N SER A 176 4.22 20.08 9.25
CA SER A 176 3.24 20.16 10.33
C SER A 176 3.86 20.81 11.58
N ASN A 177 3.07 20.91 12.64
CA ASN A 177 3.53 21.35 13.97
C ASN A 177 4.71 20.51 14.52
N GLN A 178 4.85 19.26 14.08
CA GLN A 178 5.96 18.38 14.44
C GLN A 178 7.18 18.53 13.51
N SER A 179 7.08 19.38 12.50
CA SER A 179 8.16 19.59 11.55
C SER A 179 9.30 20.39 12.16
N GLY A 180 10.51 19.96 11.85
CA GLY A 180 11.71 20.73 12.15
C GLY A 180 12.03 21.74 11.02
N LYS A 181 13.02 22.61 11.27
CA LYS A 181 13.54 23.60 10.34
C LYS A 181 13.90 22.99 8.97
N THR A 182 14.53 21.82 8.95
CA THR A 182 14.96 21.13 7.72
C THR A 182 13.78 20.84 6.79
N ASN A 183 12.64 20.41 7.32
CA ASN A 183 11.43 20.13 6.53
C ASN A 183 10.92 21.37 5.81
N VAL A 184 10.85 22.49 6.52
CA VAL A 184 10.41 23.77 5.95
C VAL A 184 11.36 24.18 4.82
N ILE A 185 12.69 24.09 5.04
CA ILE A 185 13.71 24.42 4.03
C ILE A 185 13.53 23.54 2.77
N ASN A 186 13.34 22.23 2.95
CA ASN A 186 13.20 21.32 1.82
C ASN A 186 11.91 21.59 1.02
N LYS A 187 10.82 21.90 1.71
CA LYS A 187 9.55 22.25 1.05
C LYS A 187 9.66 23.58 0.33
N LEU A 188 10.33 24.58 0.89
CA LEU A 188 10.61 25.87 0.23
C LEU A 188 11.47 25.67 -1.03
N LYS A 189 12.49 24.80 -0.98
CA LYS A 189 13.32 24.45 -2.15
C LYS A 189 12.48 23.76 -3.25
N LYS A 190 11.57 22.83 -2.89
CA LYS A 190 10.65 22.17 -3.83
C LYS A 190 9.84 23.19 -4.63
N TYR A 191 9.37 24.26 -3.97
CA TYR A 191 8.62 25.35 -4.63
C TYR A 191 9.51 26.44 -5.25
N LYS A 192 10.82 26.22 -5.29
CA LYS A 192 11.78 27.20 -5.83
C LYS A 192 11.69 28.58 -5.18
N ILE A 193 11.29 28.63 -3.90
CA ILE A 193 11.20 29.87 -3.12
C ILE A 193 12.61 30.18 -2.63
N LYS A 194 13.17 31.34 -3.09
CA LYS A 194 14.49 31.80 -2.69
C LYS A 194 14.45 32.27 -1.24
N ILE A 195 15.17 31.60 -0.38
CA ILE A 195 15.35 32.02 1.00
C ILE A 195 16.47 33.09 1.00
N LYS A 196 16.10 34.35 0.89
CA LYS A 196 17.05 35.47 1.03
C LYS A 196 17.40 35.80 2.49
N SER A 197 16.83 35.06 3.43
CA SER A 197 16.74 35.36 4.85
C SER A 197 17.61 34.42 5.70
N ASN A 198 18.02 34.94 6.83
CA ASN A 198 18.78 34.24 7.85
C ASN A 198 17.92 33.14 8.52
N GLU A 199 18.54 32.34 9.34
CA GLU A 199 17.94 31.26 10.12
C GLU A 199 16.69 31.70 10.91
N ARG A 200 16.66 32.92 11.39
CA ARG A 200 15.58 33.51 12.18
C ARG A 200 14.25 33.55 11.41
N SER A 201 14.27 33.97 10.14
CA SER A 201 13.03 34.01 9.33
C SER A 201 12.40 32.64 9.07
N ILE A 202 13.23 31.59 9.01
CA ILE A 202 12.73 30.21 8.88
C ILE A 202 12.07 29.75 10.18
N LEU A 203 12.65 30.09 11.33
CA LEU A 203 12.07 29.79 12.64
C LEU A 203 10.74 30.53 12.84
N GLU A 204 10.69 31.82 12.49
CA GLU A 204 9.45 32.61 12.53
C GLU A 204 8.36 32.01 11.62
N PHE A 205 8.72 31.51 10.44
CA PHE A 205 7.78 30.85 9.54
C PHE A 205 7.30 29.51 10.09
N LEU A 206 8.17 28.74 10.72
CA LEU A 206 7.81 27.51 11.40
C LEU A 206 6.82 27.76 12.55
N GLU A 207 7.07 28.79 13.36
CA GLU A 207 6.14 29.18 14.45
C GLU A 207 4.80 29.68 13.89
N LEU A 208 4.77 30.37 12.76
CA LEU A 208 3.54 30.74 12.08
C LEU A 208 2.74 29.51 11.65
N ILE A 209 3.39 28.50 11.05
CA ILE A 209 2.74 27.24 10.66
C ILE A 209 2.13 26.55 11.89
N LYS A 210 2.90 26.39 12.98
CA LYS A 210 2.44 25.79 14.22
C LYS A 210 1.23 26.51 14.80
N LYS A 211 1.25 27.86 14.81
CA LYS A 211 0.14 28.68 15.27
C LYS A 211 -1.11 28.46 14.41
N GLN A 212 -0.98 28.41 13.10
CA GLN A 212 -2.11 28.16 12.20
C GLN A 212 -2.69 26.75 12.41
N GLU A 213 -1.84 25.74 12.57
CA GLU A 213 -2.33 24.39 12.86
C GLU A 213 -3.04 24.29 14.22
N PHE A 214 -2.55 24.99 15.23
CA PHE A 214 -3.23 25.09 16.52
C PHE A 214 -4.63 25.72 16.40
N LEU A 215 -4.83 26.63 15.42
CA LEU A 215 -6.12 27.24 15.08
C LEU A 215 -6.98 26.36 14.17
N GLY A 216 -6.56 25.11 13.87
CA GLY A 216 -7.32 24.15 13.08
C GLY A 216 -7.01 24.12 11.58
N TYR A 217 -6.04 24.92 11.10
CA TYR A 217 -5.58 24.81 9.71
C TYR A 217 -4.68 23.60 9.54
N ALA A 218 -4.82 22.87 8.44
CA ALA A 218 -3.94 21.76 8.10
C ALA A 218 -3.25 22.05 6.76
N TYR A 219 -1.92 21.91 6.74
CA TYR A 219 -1.12 22.04 5.51
C TYR A 219 -0.76 20.67 4.91
N ASP A 220 -1.22 19.59 5.55
CA ASP A 220 -1.14 18.23 5.05
C ASP A 220 -2.19 18.05 3.94
N GLY A 221 -1.73 17.81 2.72
CA GLY A 221 -2.60 17.78 1.54
C GLY A 221 -3.06 19.14 1.00
N ALA A 222 -2.72 20.27 1.67
CA ALA A 222 -3.03 21.62 1.22
C ALA A 222 -1.78 22.33 0.65
N GLU A 223 -1.15 21.72 -0.33
CA GLU A 223 0.12 22.16 -0.91
C GLU A 223 0.09 23.61 -1.43
N ALA A 224 -1.00 23.99 -2.12
CA ALA A 224 -1.15 25.35 -2.64
C ALA A 224 -1.26 26.40 -1.53
N SER A 225 -1.96 26.07 -0.44
CA SER A 225 -2.11 26.96 0.72
C SER A 225 -0.76 27.18 1.41
N PHE A 226 0.03 26.13 1.57
CA PHE A 226 1.40 26.23 2.09
C PHE A 226 2.28 27.11 1.20
N GLU A 227 2.26 26.87 -0.13
CA GLU A 227 3.05 27.63 -1.08
C GLU A 227 2.71 29.11 -1.05
N LEU A 228 1.43 29.46 -1.04
CA LEU A 228 0.98 30.84 -0.95
C LEU A 228 1.42 31.52 0.35
N LEU A 229 1.30 30.82 1.48
CA LEU A 229 1.75 31.33 2.78
C LEU A 229 3.27 31.58 2.76
N ALA A 230 4.03 30.63 2.22
CA ALA A 230 5.47 30.75 2.11
C ALA A 230 5.91 31.90 1.18
N ARG A 231 5.28 32.04 0.01
CA ARG A 231 5.56 33.15 -0.91
C ARG A 231 5.29 34.50 -0.26
N ARG A 232 4.17 34.66 0.48
CA ARG A 232 3.87 35.88 1.21
C ARG A 232 4.89 36.23 2.29
N LYS A 233 5.49 35.21 2.95
CA LYS A 233 6.49 35.43 4.02
C LYS A 233 7.89 35.74 3.46
N PHE A 234 8.25 35.18 2.31
CA PHE A 234 9.62 35.25 1.77
C PHE A 234 9.75 36.10 0.49
N SER A 235 8.66 36.74 0.03
CA SER A 235 8.69 37.81 -0.99
C SER A 235 9.17 39.10 -0.36
#